data_53282bee1438b82d278a7f186971a63b
#
_entry.id   53282bee1438b82d278a7f186971a63b
#
_cell.length_a   1.000
_cell.length_b   1.000
_cell.length_c   1.000
_cell.angle_alpha   90.00
_cell.angle_beta   90.00
_cell.angle_gamma   90.00
#
_symmetry.space_group_name_H-M   'P 1'
#
loop_
_entity.id
_entity.type
_entity.pdbx_description
1 polymer ?
#
loop_
_entity_poly.entity_id
_entity_poly.type
_entity_poly.pdbx_seq_one_letter_code
_entity_poly.pdbx_strand_id
1 'polypeptide(L)'
;QLVTEVQLGMVEITDLKKAVEIEEKFQHTIGVLINKYFPDMEQKTKDFLTTYLIQKSLGLGNLEIIMNDNALEEIVINSPDEPVWVFHKQHGWLKTNISIGTDDKTRHYATIIGRKVGRQISVLAPLLDAHLNEGDRVNATLYPISTKGHTLTFRRFSRNPFTITHFLEFNTMSLEAASLIWLCMQYELSAIIAGGTASGKTSTLNVLATFFPPNQRIISIEDTREIKLPKFLHWVPMSTRLSNAEGKGEVSMGDLLVNSLRMRPDRILVGEVRRKKEAETLFEAIHTGHSVYATFHANTAEET
;
A
#
# COMPACT_ATOMS: atom_id res chain seq x y z
N GLN A 1 -35.41 -6.90 -2.18
CA GLN A 1 -35.84 -7.87 -1.17
C GLN A 1 -34.65 -8.59 -0.53
N LEU A 2 -33.70 -9.17 -1.29
CA LEU A 2 -32.47 -9.80 -0.77
C LEU A 2 -31.63 -8.82 0.08
N VAL A 3 -31.47 -7.57 -0.36
CA VAL A 3 -30.70 -6.53 0.34
C VAL A 3 -31.43 -6.03 1.60
N THR A 4 -32.75 -6.09 1.64
CA THR A 4 -33.57 -5.65 2.78
C THR A 4 -33.68 -6.72 3.87
N GLU A 5 -33.61 -8.00 3.52
CA GLU A 5 -33.62 -9.10 4.50
C GLU A 5 -32.25 -9.28 5.20
N VAL A 6 -31.17 -8.79 4.59
CA VAL A 6 -29.82 -8.78 5.19
C VAL A 6 -29.55 -7.42 5.87
N GLN A 7 -30.45 -6.97 6.71
CA GLN A 7 -30.16 -5.91 7.67
C GLN A 7 -29.27 -6.49 8.78
N LEU A 8 -27.98 -6.62 8.47
CA LEU A 8 -26.97 -6.66 9.52
C LEU A 8 -26.95 -5.25 10.13
N GLY A 9 -27.41 -5.14 11.37
CA GLY A 9 -27.24 -3.93 12.14
C GLY A 9 -25.79 -3.47 11.98
N MET A 10 -25.59 -2.16 11.81
CA MET A 10 -24.27 -1.54 11.79
C MET A 10 -23.60 -1.79 13.15
N VAL A 11 -23.04 -2.99 13.33
CA VAL A 11 -22.21 -3.33 14.47
C VAL A 11 -20.89 -2.56 14.24
N GLU A 12 -20.47 -1.81 15.21
CA GLU A 12 -19.17 -1.17 15.23
C GLU A 12 -18.08 -2.22 15.07
N ILE A 13 -17.59 -2.39 13.84
CA ILE A 13 -16.50 -3.30 13.52
C ILE A 13 -15.20 -2.60 13.91
N THR A 14 -14.88 -2.64 15.18
CA THR A 14 -13.63 -2.11 15.74
C THR A 14 -12.52 -3.19 15.84
N ASP A 15 -12.87 -4.45 15.63
CA ASP A 15 -11.95 -5.59 15.76
C ASP A 15 -11.84 -6.36 14.43
N LEU A 16 -10.60 -6.50 13.92
CA LEU A 16 -10.29 -7.21 12.67
C LEU A 16 -10.78 -8.68 12.68
N LYS A 17 -10.76 -9.35 13.85
CA LYS A 17 -11.27 -10.72 13.97
C LYS A 17 -12.79 -10.77 13.80
N LYS A 18 -13.50 -9.80 14.34
CA LYS A 18 -14.95 -9.68 14.16
C LYS A 18 -15.34 -9.34 12.73
N ALA A 19 -14.49 -8.60 12.00
CA ALA A 19 -14.73 -8.29 10.59
C ALA A 19 -14.74 -9.56 9.72
N VAL A 20 -13.80 -10.48 9.94
CA VAL A 20 -13.74 -11.78 9.23
C VAL A 20 -14.96 -12.64 9.56
N GLU A 21 -15.32 -12.74 10.83
CA GLU A 21 -16.53 -13.51 11.25
C GLU A 21 -17.82 -12.94 10.65
N ILE A 22 -17.91 -11.62 10.52
CA ILE A 22 -19.07 -10.96 9.90
C ILE A 22 -19.11 -11.26 8.41
N GLU A 23 -17.97 -11.20 7.73
CA GLU A 23 -17.86 -11.51 6.31
C GLU A 23 -18.25 -12.97 6.03
N GLU A 24 -17.77 -13.93 6.83
CA GLU A 24 -18.13 -15.35 6.73
C GLU A 24 -19.64 -15.59 6.98
N LYS A 25 -20.21 -14.98 8.01
CA LYS A 25 -21.65 -15.06 8.30
C LYS A 25 -22.48 -14.46 7.16
N PHE A 26 -22.04 -13.33 6.62
CA PHE A 26 -22.70 -12.66 5.51
C PHE A 26 -22.65 -13.51 4.24
N GLN A 27 -21.48 -14.09 3.93
CA GLN A 27 -21.28 -15.00 2.82
C GLN A 27 -22.18 -16.23 2.94
N HIS A 28 -22.25 -16.84 4.13
CA HIS A 28 -23.15 -17.98 4.38
C HIS A 28 -24.61 -17.61 4.18
N THR A 29 -25.05 -16.46 4.74
CA THR A 29 -26.44 -15.99 4.62
C THR A 29 -26.82 -15.72 3.17
N ILE A 30 -25.95 -15.05 2.40
CA ILE A 30 -26.17 -14.81 0.96
C ILE A 30 -26.28 -16.14 0.21
N GLY A 31 -25.39 -17.10 0.49
CA GLY A 31 -25.42 -18.42 -0.15
C GLY A 31 -26.75 -19.17 0.10
N VAL A 32 -27.25 -19.12 1.34
CA VAL A 32 -28.57 -19.71 1.70
C VAL A 32 -29.71 -19.01 0.95
N LEU A 33 -29.68 -17.67 0.88
CA LEU A 33 -30.72 -16.91 0.19
C LEU A 33 -30.70 -17.14 -1.33
N ILE A 34 -29.53 -17.19 -1.95
CA ILE A 34 -29.38 -17.49 -3.39
C ILE A 34 -29.92 -18.88 -3.68
N ASN A 35 -29.59 -19.87 -2.88
CA ASN A 35 -30.09 -21.23 -3.07
C ASN A 35 -31.62 -21.31 -2.87
N LYS A 36 -32.19 -20.53 -1.96
CA LYS A 36 -33.64 -20.46 -1.72
C LYS A 36 -34.40 -19.82 -2.87
N TYR A 37 -33.89 -18.69 -3.41
CA TYR A 37 -34.58 -17.90 -4.42
C TYR A 37 -34.26 -18.32 -5.86
N PHE A 38 -33.11 -18.98 -6.07
CA PHE A 38 -32.64 -19.42 -7.38
C PHE A 38 -32.12 -20.86 -7.33
N PRO A 39 -32.98 -21.86 -7.02
CA PRO A 39 -32.57 -23.25 -6.83
C PRO A 39 -31.94 -23.85 -8.10
N ASP A 40 -32.47 -23.51 -9.27
CA ASP A 40 -32.09 -24.09 -10.57
C ASP A 40 -30.90 -23.39 -11.23
N MET A 41 -30.31 -22.39 -10.57
CA MET A 41 -29.17 -21.66 -11.12
C MET A 41 -27.90 -22.51 -11.06
N GLU A 42 -27.08 -22.44 -12.12
CA GLU A 42 -25.76 -23.09 -12.18
C GLU A 42 -24.85 -22.62 -11.02
N GLN A 43 -24.11 -23.55 -10.40
CA GLN A 43 -23.26 -23.26 -9.24
C GLN A 43 -22.27 -22.11 -9.50
N LYS A 44 -21.65 -22.08 -10.68
CA LYS A 44 -20.72 -21.01 -11.08
C LYS A 44 -21.37 -19.62 -11.05
N THR A 45 -22.62 -19.52 -11.45
CA THR A 45 -23.39 -18.27 -11.42
C THR A 45 -23.80 -17.90 -10.00
N LYS A 46 -24.12 -18.90 -9.15
CA LYS A 46 -24.40 -18.67 -7.71
C LYS A 46 -23.16 -18.12 -7.00
N ASP A 47 -21.99 -18.69 -7.26
CA ASP A 47 -20.72 -18.24 -6.68
C ASP A 47 -20.37 -16.82 -7.13
N PHE A 48 -20.58 -16.51 -8.41
CA PHE A 48 -20.41 -15.15 -8.95
C PHE A 48 -21.35 -14.16 -8.27
N LEU A 49 -22.64 -14.48 -8.15
CA LEU A 49 -23.62 -13.62 -7.48
C LEU A 49 -23.30 -13.43 -6.00
N THR A 50 -22.87 -14.46 -5.31
CA THR A 50 -22.46 -14.39 -3.92
C THR A 50 -21.31 -13.41 -3.77
N THR A 51 -20.24 -13.56 -4.56
CA THR A 51 -19.08 -12.67 -4.56
C THR A 51 -19.47 -11.23 -4.90
N TYR A 52 -20.29 -11.04 -5.94
CA TYR A 52 -20.77 -9.72 -6.34
C TYR A 52 -21.57 -9.01 -5.25
N LEU A 53 -22.47 -9.74 -4.56
CA LEU A 53 -23.26 -9.15 -3.48
C LEU A 53 -22.43 -8.80 -2.26
N ILE A 54 -21.40 -9.60 -1.93
CA ILE A 54 -20.45 -9.31 -0.86
C ILE A 54 -19.66 -8.04 -1.19
N GLN A 55 -19.07 -7.98 -2.38
CA GLN A 55 -18.31 -6.82 -2.84
C GLN A 55 -19.13 -5.54 -2.85
N LYS A 56 -20.40 -5.65 -3.27
CA LYS A 56 -21.32 -4.51 -3.32
C LYS A 56 -21.78 -4.03 -1.94
N SER A 57 -21.86 -4.92 -0.95
CA SER A 57 -22.44 -4.63 0.37
C SER A 57 -21.37 -4.31 1.43
N LEU A 58 -20.27 -5.04 1.45
CA LEU A 58 -19.19 -4.92 2.43
C LEU A 58 -17.88 -4.37 1.84
N GLY A 59 -17.72 -4.41 0.53
CA GLY A 59 -16.53 -3.98 -0.19
C GLY A 59 -16.68 -2.62 -0.86
N LEU A 60 -15.81 -2.40 -1.85
CA LEU A 60 -15.75 -1.17 -2.63
C LEU A 60 -16.56 -1.27 -3.95
N GLY A 61 -17.42 -2.28 -4.07
CA GLY A 61 -18.29 -2.47 -5.23
C GLY A 61 -17.52 -2.60 -6.54
N ASN A 62 -17.94 -1.84 -7.56
CA ASN A 62 -17.33 -1.89 -8.89
C ASN A 62 -15.84 -1.45 -8.91
N LEU A 63 -15.38 -0.72 -7.88
CA LEU A 63 -13.97 -0.35 -7.77
C LEU A 63 -13.06 -1.57 -7.61
N GLU A 64 -13.53 -2.64 -6.97
CA GLU A 64 -12.72 -3.85 -6.78
C GLU A 64 -12.32 -4.51 -8.09
N ILE A 65 -13.13 -4.36 -9.14
CA ILE A 65 -12.82 -4.89 -10.47
C ILE A 65 -11.56 -4.21 -11.01
N ILE A 66 -11.51 -2.88 -10.97
CA ILE A 66 -10.35 -2.12 -11.44
C ILE A 66 -9.17 -2.19 -10.46
N MET A 67 -9.44 -2.38 -9.17
CA MET A 67 -8.38 -2.63 -8.18
C MET A 67 -7.65 -3.96 -8.38
N ASN A 68 -8.20 -4.89 -9.14
CA ASN A 68 -7.53 -6.15 -9.47
C ASN A 68 -6.72 -6.09 -10.78
N ASP A 69 -6.82 -5.00 -11.55
CA ASP A 69 -6.05 -4.83 -12.77
C ASP A 69 -4.60 -4.37 -12.46
N ASN A 70 -3.62 -5.23 -12.73
CA ASN A 70 -2.21 -4.96 -12.47
C ASN A 70 -1.57 -3.92 -13.41
N ALA A 71 -2.26 -3.54 -14.49
CA ALA A 71 -1.80 -2.50 -15.39
C ALA A 71 -2.08 -1.09 -14.87
N LEU A 72 -2.88 -0.95 -13.81
CA LEU A 72 -3.24 0.33 -13.21
C LEU A 72 -2.32 0.65 -12.02
N GLU A 73 -1.82 1.88 -11.97
CA GLU A 73 -1.01 2.41 -10.87
C GLU A 73 -1.81 3.30 -9.93
N GLU A 74 -2.77 4.07 -10.48
CA GLU A 74 -3.65 4.90 -9.67
C GLU A 74 -5.11 4.76 -10.09
N ILE A 75 -6.02 4.88 -9.13
CA ILE A 75 -7.46 4.91 -9.32
C ILE A 75 -7.98 6.11 -8.55
N VAL A 76 -8.68 7.01 -9.25
CA VAL A 76 -9.06 8.31 -8.69
C VAL A 76 -10.54 8.60 -8.88
N ILE A 77 -11.20 8.96 -7.79
CA ILE A 77 -12.54 9.51 -7.74
C ILE A 77 -12.39 11.00 -7.43
N ASN A 78 -12.64 11.87 -8.38
CA ASN A 78 -12.53 13.32 -8.21
C ASN A 78 -13.84 13.96 -7.72
N SER A 79 -14.97 13.39 -8.14
CA SER A 79 -16.30 13.78 -7.70
C SER A 79 -17.28 12.63 -7.96
N PRO A 80 -18.47 12.62 -7.32
CA PRO A 80 -19.47 11.58 -7.55
C PRO A 80 -20.05 11.58 -8.97
N ASP A 81 -20.07 12.75 -9.62
CA ASP A 81 -20.69 12.94 -10.93
C ASP A 81 -19.74 12.63 -12.09
N GLU A 82 -18.44 12.54 -11.80
CA GLU A 82 -17.44 12.22 -12.81
C GLU A 82 -17.16 10.70 -12.87
N PRO A 83 -16.80 10.18 -14.06
CA PRO A 83 -16.26 8.84 -14.18
C PRO A 83 -14.99 8.68 -13.34
N VAL A 84 -14.76 7.48 -12.83
CA VAL A 84 -13.50 7.12 -12.17
C VAL A 84 -12.37 7.22 -13.17
N TRP A 85 -11.30 7.90 -12.79
CA TRP A 85 -10.07 7.98 -13.56
C TRP A 85 -9.08 6.94 -13.11
N VAL A 86 -8.27 6.44 -14.04
CA VAL A 86 -7.19 5.49 -13.76
C VAL A 86 -5.91 5.93 -14.44
N PHE A 87 -4.78 5.69 -13.79
CA PHE A 87 -3.47 5.84 -14.41
C PHE A 87 -2.97 4.46 -14.85
N HIS A 88 -2.89 4.27 -16.17
CA HIS A 88 -2.42 3.03 -16.77
C HIS A 88 -0.92 3.14 -17.09
N LYS A 89 -0.12 2.10 -16.75
CA LYS A 89 1.34 2.08 -16.89
C LYS A 89 1.86 2.46 -18.29
N GLN A 90 1.12 2.10 -19.34
CA GLN A 90 1.53 2.35 -20.72
C GLN A 90 0.82 3.54 -21.36
N HIS A 91 -0.40 3.85 -20.93
CA HIS A 91 -1.28 4.81 -21.60
C HIS A 91 -1.53 6.10 -20.80
N GLY A 92 -0.98 6.18 -19.57
CA GLY A 92 -1.20 7.33 -18.70
C GLY A 92 -2.65 7.45 -18.20
N TRP A 93 -3.16 8.67 -18.05
CA TRP A 93 -4.50 8.92 -17.51
C TRP A 93 -5.62 8.55 -18.49
N LEU A 94 -6.53 7.70 -18.04
CA LEU A 94 -7.69 7.23 -18.80
C LEU A 94 -8.97 7.42 -17.99
N LYS A 95 -10.06 7.71 -18.68
CA LYS A 95 -11.41 7.67 -18.11
C LYS A 95 -11.97 6.27 -18.22
N THR A 96 -12.58 5.79 -17.13
CA THR A 96 -13.34 4.53 -17.17
C THR A 96 -14.82 4.81 -17.49
N ASN A 97 -15.59 3.74 -17.66
CA ASN A 97 -17.05 3.77 -17.71
C ASN A 97 -17.72 3.57 -16.34
N ILE A 98 -16.92 3.59 -15.24
CA ILE A 98 -17.41 3.39 -13.88
C ILE A 98 -17.70 4.75 -13.27
N SER A 99 -18.90 4.92 -12.71
CA SER A 99 -19.30 6.08 -11.91
C SER A 99 -19.72 5.64 -10.52
N ILE A 100 -19.40 6.43 -9.50
CA ILE A 100 -19.82 6.19 -8.12
C ILE A 100 -21.24 6.68 -7.88
N GLY A 101 -21.61 7.78 -8.50
CA GLY A 101 -22.98 8.33 -8.57
C GLY A 101 -23.44 9.12 -7.37
N THR A 102 -22.84 8.99 -6.17
CA THR A 102 -23.22 9.78 -4.98
C THR A 102 -22.05 10.02 -4.04
N ASP A 103 -22.03 11.20 -3.42
CA ASP A 103 -21.06 11.55 -2.37
C ASP A 103 -21.11 10.60 -1.17
N ASP A 104 -22.28 10.16 -0.79
CA ASP A 104 -22.46 9.22 0.33
C ASP A 104 -21.73 7.89 0.09
N LYS A 105 -21.69 7.41 -1.15
CA LYS A 105 -20.92 6.20 -1.47
C LYS A 105 -19.42 6.43 -1.36
N THR A 106 -18.90 7.57 -1.86
CA THR A 106 -17.48 7.90 -1.73
C THR A 106 -17.09 8.03 -0.27
N ARG A 107 -17.93 8.70 0.54
CA ARG A 107 -17.74 8.79 2.00
C ARG A 107 -17.80 7.42 2.67
N HIS A 108 -18.71 6.56 2.26
CA HIS A 108 -18.83 5.20 2.76
C HIS A 108 -17.56 4.39 2.48
N TYR A 109 -17.02 4.45 1.27
CA TYR A 109 -15.76 3.80 0.92
C TYR A 109 -14.59 4.34 1.75
N ALA A 110 -14.47 5.66 1.89
CA ALA A 110 -13.45 6.26 2.73
C ALA A 110 -13.58 5.80 4.20
N THR A 111 -14.81 5.64 4.71
CA THR A 111 -15.09 5.15 6.06
C THR A 111 -14.69 3.68 6.23
N ILE A 112 -15.02 2.81 5.26
CA ILE A 112 -14.61 1.39 5.26
C ILE A 112 -13.08 1.30 5.30
N ILE A 113 -12.39 2.06 4.45
CA ILE A 113 -10.93 2.08 4.39
C ILE A 113 -10.33 2.59 5.69
N GLY A 114 -10.84 3.71 6.21
CA GLY A 114 -10.39 4.25 7.48
C GLY A 114 -10.49 3.25 8.63
N ARG A 115 -11.62 2.54 8.73
CA ARG A 115 -11.82 1.48 9.74
C ARG A 115 -10.81 0.34 9.61
N LYS A 116 -10.51 -0.12 8.38
CA LYS A 116 -9.51 -1.18 8.13
C LYS A 116 -8.11 -0.83 8.66
N VAL A 117 -7.78 0.46 8.72
CA VAL A 117 -6.48 0.96 9.23
C VAL A 117 -6.57 1.60 10.62
N GLY A 118 -7.70 1.45 11.31
CA GLY A 118 -7.91 2.01 12.65
C GLY A 118 -8.01 3.54 12.69
N ARG A 119 -8.44 4.17 11.58
CA ARG A 119 -8.64 5.62 11.47
C ARG A 119 -10.10 5.97 11.23
N GLN A 120 -10.48 7.15 11.69
CA GLN A 120 -11.80 7.72 11.41
C GLN A 120 -11.66 8.90 10.45
N ILE A 121 -12.59 8.99 9.50
CA ILE A 121 -12.77 10.15 8.64
C ILE A 121 -14.15 10.75 8.90
N SER A 122 -14.22 12.07 9.09
CA SER A 122 -15.45 12.79 9.40
C SER A 122 -15.35 14.23 8.90
N VAL A 123 -16.42 15.00 9.01
CA VAL A 123 -16.41 16.44 8.66
C VAL A 123 -15.40 17.22 9.53
N LEU A 124 -15.18 16.82 10.78
CA LEU A 124 -14.19 17.44 11.66
C LEU A 124 -12.75 16.97 11.38
N ALA A 125 -12.59 15.78 10.83
CA ALA A 125 -11.30 15.22 10.38
C ALA A 125 -11.46 14.77 8.93
N PRO A 126 -11.47 15.70 7.95
CA PRO A 126 -11.90 15.41 6.58
C PRO A 126 -10.83 14.78 5.71
N LEU A 127 -9.64 14.56 6.24
CA LEU A 127 -8.49 14.00 5.51
C LEU A 127 -8.18 12.59 6.03
N LEU A 128 -8.08 11.64 5.13
CA LEU A 128 -7.61 10.29 5.40
C LEU A 128 -6.39 10.01 4.56
N ASP A 129 -5.30 9.60 5.18
CA ASP A 129 -4.15 8.99 4.54
C ASP A 129 -3.97 7.60 5.17
N ALA A 130 -4.18 6.56 4.38
CA ALA A 130 -4.26 5.18 4.84
C ALA A 130 -3.36 4.28 4.01
N HIS A 131 -2.71 3.33 4.69
CA HIS A 131 -1.92 2.28 4.05
C HIS A 131 -2.63 0.95 4.26
N LEU A 132 -3.01 0.31 3.17
CA LEU A 132 -3.67 -1.00 3.21
C LEU A 132 -2.63 -2.10 3.45
N ASN A 133 -3.09 -3.24 3.98
CA ASN A 133 -2.22 -4.37 4.30
C ASN A 133 -1.43 -4.91 3.10
N GLU A 134 -1.96 -4.71 1.88
CA GLU A 134 -1.32 -5.13 0.63
C GLU A 134 -0.25 -4.13 0.12
N GLY A 135 -0.10 -2.99 0.81
CA GLY A 135 0.85 -1.93 0.48
C GLY A 135 0.24 -0.76 -0.32
N ASP A 136 -1.00 -0.86 -0.78
CA ASP A 136 -1.67 0.22 -1.48
C ASP A 136 -1.90 1.41 -0.54
N ARG A 137 -1.66 2.63 -1.03
CA ARG A 137 -1.92 3.86 -0.31
C ARG A 137 -3.24 4.46 -0.75
N VAL A 138 -4.03 4.91 0.20
CA VAL A 138 -5.32 5.53 -0.05
C VAL A 138 -5.39 6.90 0.60
N ASN A 139 -5.69 7.90 -0.20
CA ASN A 139 -6.00 9.24 0.29
C ASN A 139 -7.48 9.53 0.04
N ALA A 140 -8.16 10.12 1.04
CA ALA A 140 -9.51 10.63 0.89
C ALA A 140 -9.61 12.04 1.45
N THR A 141 -10.40 12.89 0.78
CA THR A 141 -10.71 14.24 1.23
C THR A 141 -12.21 14.46 1.16
N LEU A 142 -12.81 14.85 2.29
CA LEU A 142 -14.24 15.12 2.36
C LEU A 142 -14.58 16.58 2.03
N TYR A 143 -15.83 16.78 1.57
CA TYR A 143 -16.44 18.11 1.53
C TYR A 143 -16.53 18.68 2.95
N PRO A 144 -16.31 20.00 3.19
CA PRO A 144 -16.15 21.08 2.21
C PRO A 144 -14.70 21.32 1.73
N ILE A 145 -13.72 20.55 2.22
CA ILE A 145 -12.32 20.74 1.81
C ILE A 145 -12.15 20.44 0.33
N SER A 146 -12.73 19.34 -0.14
CA SER A 146 -12.90 19.09 -1.57
C SER A 146 -14.20 19.69 -2.06
N THR A 147 -14.12 20.80 -2.80
CA THR A 147 -15.26 21.67 -3.14
C THR A 147 -16.22 21.08 -4.18
N LYS A 148 -15.80 20.07 -4.94
CA LYS A 148 -16.62 19.37 -5.96
C LYS A 148 -17.28 18.09 -5.47
N GLY A 149 -17.16 17.79 -4.16
CA GLY A 149 -17.62 16.55 -3.57
C GLY A 149 -16.46 15.78 -2.91
N HIS A 150 -16.73 14.59 -2.39
CA HIS A 150 -15.72 13.77 -1.77
C HIS A 150 -14.77 13.16 -2.80
N THR A 151 -13.48 13.14 -2.47
CA THR A 151 -12.45 12.52 -3.34
C THR A 151 -11.87 11.28 -2.70
N LEU A 152 -11.42 10.36 -3.54
CA LEU A 152 -10.72 9.15 -3.10
C LEU A 152 -9.67 8.77 -4.15
N THR A 153 -8.43 8.63 -3.71
CA THR A 153 -7.31 8.26 -4.56
C THR A 153 -6.65 7.00 -4.01
N PHE A 154 -6.57 5.98 -4.84
CA PHE A 154 -5.80 4.77 -4.56
C PHE A 154 -4.52 4.83 -5.37
N ARG A 155 -3.38 4.81 -4.70
CA ARG A 155 -2.09 4.57 -5.31
C ARG A 155 -1.71 3.13 -5.08
N ARG A 156 -1.69 2.37 -6.15
CA ARG A 156 -1.47 0.94 -6.09
C ARG A 156 0.00 0.60 -5.98
N PHE A 157 0.26 -0.36 -5.16
CA PHE A 157 1.60 -0.90 -5.02
C PHE A 157 1.84 -2.00 -6.05
N SER A 158 3.01 -1.99 -6.71
CA SER A 158 3.36 -3.04 -7.66
C SER A 158 3.41 -4.41 -6.97
N ARG A 159 2.52 -5.33 -7.37
CA ARG A 159 2.49 -6.68 -6.82
C ARG A 159 3.69 -7.51 -7.23
N ASN A 160 4.27 -7.20 -8.39
CA ASN A 160 5.45 -7.86 -8.94
C ASN A 160 6.61 -6.85 -8.99
N PRO A 161 7.52 -6.84 -7.99
CA PRO A 161 8.68 -5.97 -8.01
C PRO A 161 9.61 -6.35 -9.17
N PHE A 162 10.35 -5.37 -9.68
CA PHE A 162 11.40 -5.63 -10.65
C PHE A 162 12.48 -6.55 -10.06
N THR A 163 13.08 -7.35 -10.91
CA THR A 163 14.23 -8.18 -10.59
C THR A 163 15.46 -7.66 -11.33
N ILE A 164 16.64 -8.15 -10.98
CA ILE A 164 17.88 -7.78 -11.69
C ILE A 164 17.83 -8.20 -13.16
N THR A 165 17.15 -9.30 -13.49
CA THR A 165 16.97 -9.74 -14.88
C THR A 165 16.19 -8.71 -15.69
N HIS A 166 15.12 -8.12 -15.14
CA HIS A 166 14.41 -7.04 -15.80
C HIS A 166 15.30 -5.80 -16.03
N PHE A 167 16.17 -5.44 -15.05
CA PHE A 167 17.07 -4.31 -15.21
C PHE A 167 18.10 -4.52 -16.32
N LEU A 168 18.59 -5.76 -16.47
CA LEU A 168 19.49 -6.14 -17.57
C LEU A 168 18.77 -6.14 -18.92
N GLU A 169 17.58 -6.76 -19.01
CA GLU A 169 16.75 -6.80 -20.22
C GLU A 169 16.34 -5.42 -20.73
N PHE A 170 16.00 -4.51 -19.80
CA PHE A 170 15.63 -3.13 -20.15
C PHE A 170 16.83 -2.20 -20.35
N ASN A 171 18.05 -2.71 -20.26
CA ASN A 171 19.29 -1.91 -20.28
C ASN A 171 19.32 -0.79 -19.25
N THR A 172 18.63 -0.95 -18.12
CA THR A 172 18.67 -0.02 -16.98
C THR A 172 20.00 -0.11 -16.26
N MET A 173 20.62 -1.29 -16.25
CA MET A 173 21.93 -1.56 -15.63
C MET A 173 22.71 -2.53 -16.51
N SER A 174 24.04 -2.30 -16.64
CA SER A 174 24.91 -3.27 -17.34
C SER A 174 25.23 -4.47 -16.44
N LEU A 175 25.64 -5.58 -17.06
CA LEU A 175 26.03 -6.79 -16.33
C LEU A 175 27.21 -6.54 -15.40
N GLU A 176 28.19 -5.73 -15.85
CA GLU A 176 29.38 -5.38 -15.08
C GLU A 176 28.98 -4.56 -13.84
N ALA A 177 28.10 -3.56 -14.00
CA ALA A 177 27.58 -2.77 -12.89
C ALA A 177 26.80 -3.63 -11.89
N ALA A 178 25.93 -4.51 -12.38
CA ALA A 178 25.17 -5.44 -11.53
C ALA A 178 26.11 -6.37 -10.75
N SER A 179 27.16 -6.88 -11.38
CA SER A 179 28.15 -7.77 -10.76
C SER A 179 28.97 -7.05 -9.71
N LEU A 180 29.39 -5.82 -10.00
CA LEU A 180 30.11 -4.98 -9.03
C LEU A 180 29.26 -4.67 -7.81
N ILE A 181 27.99 -4.26 -8.01
CA ILE A 181 27.08 -3.95 -6.93
C ILE A 181 26.80 -5.22 -6.11
N TRP A 182 26.59 -6.36 -6.75
CA TRP A 182 26.43 -7.61 -6.03
C TRP A 182 27.62 -7.93 -5.15
N LEU A 183 28.86 -7.76 -5.67
CA LEU A 183 30.07 -7.93 -4.87
C LEU A 183 30.10 -6.98 -3.67
N CYS A 184 29.81 -5.68 -3.89
CA CYS A 184 29.69 -4.71 -2.81
C CYS A 184 28.69 -5.12 -1.74
N MET A 185 27.53 -5.68 -2.16
CA MET A 185 26.51 -6.18 -1.22
C MET A 185 27.02 -7.38 -0.39
N GLN A 186 27.80 -8.28 -0.99
CA GLN A 186 28.40 -9.40 -0.26
C GLN A 186 29.41 -8.93 0.82
N TYR A 187 30.14 -7.85 0.54
CA TYR A 187 31.09 -7.23 1.49
C TYR A 187 30.47 -6.21 2.44
N GLU A 188 29.13 -6.19 2.52
CA GLU A 188 28.39 -5.35 3.49
C GLU A 188 28.59 -3.83 3.30
N LEU A 189 28.95 -3.39 2.11
CA LEU A 189 29.06 -1.96 1.83
C LEU A 189 27.67 -1.32 1.85
N SER A 190 27.57 -0.18 2.51
CA SER A 190 26.36 0.64 2.50
C SER A 190 26.15 1.30 1.13
N ALA A 191 24.89 1.54 0.75
CA ALA A 191 24.56 2.21 -0.50
C ALA A 191 23.46 3.26 -0.32
N ILE A 192 23.63 4.39 -0.96
CA ILE A 192 22.64 5.46 -1.05
C ILE A 192 22.16 5.54 -2.51
N ILE A 193 20.85 5.52 -2.70
CA ILE A 193 20.21 5.61 -4.01
C ILE A 193 19.50 6.96 -4.08
N ALA A 194 20.05 7.88 -4.86
CA ALA A 194 19.51 9.21 -5.03
C ALA A 194 18.81 9.38 -6.39
N GLY A 195 17.80 10.25 -6.43
CA GLY A 195 17.11 10.57 -7.66
C GLY A 195 15.81 11.35 -7.44
N GLY A 196 15.27 11.93 -8.49
CA GLY A 196 14.00 12.67 -8.47
C GLY A 196 12.79 11.78 -8.21
N THR A 197 11.61 12.39 -8.21
CA THR A 197 10.34 11.66 -8.10
C THR A 197 10.15 10.73 -9.30
N ALA A 198 9.62 9.53 -9.05
CA ALA A 198 9.36 8.51 -10.09
C ALA A 198 10.61 8.05 -10.89
N SER A 199 11.83 8.32 -10.40
CA SER A 199 13.07 7.87 -11.06
C SER A 199 13.42 6.40 -10.83
N GLY A 200 12.64 5.66 -10.05
CA GLY A 200 12.85 4.24 -9.78
C GLY A 200 13.74 3.94 -8.57
N LYS A 201 13.94 4.89 -7.64
CA LYS A 201 14.76 4.69 -6.43
C LYS A 201 14.37 3.44 -5.63
N THR A 202 13.11 3.36 -5.24
CA THR A 202 12.59 2.23 -4.45
C THR A 202 12.63 0.92 -5.25
N SER A 203 12.41 0.99 -6.56
CA SER A 203 12.55 -0.18 -7.44
C SER A 203 13.99 -0.68 -7.46
N THR A 204 14.96 0.24 -7.54
CA THR A 204 16.38 -0.10 -7.47
C THR A 204 16.73 -0.69 -6.11
N LEU A 205 16.28 -0.07 -5.01
CA LEU A 205 16.48 -0.61 -3.66
C LEU A 205 15.93 -2.03 -3.51
N ASN A 206 14.74 -2.29 -4.04
CA ASN A 206 14.13 -3.62 -4.06
C ASN A 206 15.00 -4.63 -4.81
N VAL A 207 15.50 -4.26 -6.00
CA VAL A 207 16.37 -5.14 -6.81
C VAL A 207 17.67 -5.43 -6.06
N LEU A 208 18.32 -4.41 -5.50
CA LEU A 208 19.58 -4.59 -4.76
C LEU A 208 19.40 -5.46 -3.52
N ALA A 209 18.30 -5.32 -2.81
CA ALA A 209 18.03 -6.10 -1.62
C ALA A 209 17.87 -7.61 -1.91
N THR A 210 17.64 -8.02 -3.17
CA THR A 210 17.63 -9.44 -3.55
C THR A 210 19.04 -10.07 -3.58
N PHE A 211 20.08 -9.25 -3.53
CA PHE A 211 21.48 -9.71 -3.47
C PHE A 211 21.95 -10.04 -2.05
N PHE A 212 21.14 -9.74 -1.03
CA PHE A 212 21.52 -10.02 0.36
C PHE A 212 21.62 -11.52 0.63
N PRO A 213 22.64 -11.95 1.37
CA PRO A 213 22.75 -13.33 1.81
C PRO A 213 21.54 -13.76 2.67
N PRO A 214 21.01 -14.98 2.46
CA PRO A 214 19.76 -15.42 3.12
C PRO A 214 19.90 -15.67 4.63
N ASN A 215 21.13 -15.77 5.13
CA ASN A 215 21.45 -15.96 6.54
C ASN A 215 21.59 -14.64 7.31
N GLN A 216 21.33 -13.50 6.70
CA GLN A 216 21.41 -12.19 7.33
C GLN A 216 20.03 -11.67 7.72
N ARG A 217 20.00 -10.96 8.85
CA ARG A 217 18.77 -10.31 9.35
C ARG A 217 18.61 -8.94 8.72
N ILE A 218 17.52 -8.76 8.01
CA ILE A 218 17.18 -7.54 7.28
C ILE A 218 16.06 -6.82 8.02
N ILE A 219 16.23 -5.53 8.31
CA ILE A 219 15.18 -4.67 8.85
C ILE A 219 14.89 -3.58 7.83
N SER A 220 13.66 -3.47 7.37
CA SER A 220 13.22 -2.35 6.53
C SER A 220 12.36 -1.37 7.32
N ILE A 221 12.56 -0.07 7.06
CA ILE A 221 11.85 1.04 7.70
C ILE A 221 11.32 1.95 6.59
N GLU A 222 10.00 2.13 6.57
CA GLU A 222 9.32 2.84 5.50
C GLU A 222 8.14 3.66 6.04
N ASP A 223 7.84 4.78 5.40
CA ASP A 223 6.58 5.50 5.63
C ASP A 223 5.42 4.72 5.01
N THR A 224 5.59 4.31 3.78
CA THR A 224 4.68 3.43 3.04
C THR A 224 5.43 2.18 2.63
N ARG A 225 4.85 1.02 2.83
CA ARG A 225 5.50 -0.25 2.50
C ARG A 225 5.57 -0.46 0.98
N GLU A 226 6.72 -0.14 0.42
CA GLU A 226 7.05 -0.34 -1.01
C GLU A 226 8.10 -1.44 -1.23
N ILE A 227 8.86 -1.79 -0.19
CA ILE A 227 9.86 -2.85 -0.25
C ILE A 227 9.17 -4.21 -0.15
N LYS A 228 9.51 -5.11 -1.05
CA LYS A 228 9.06 -6.51 -1.06
C LYS A 228 10.25 -7.43 -1.24
N LEU A 229 10.57 -8.16 -0.19
CA LEU A 229 11.63 -9.15 -0.23
C LEU A 229 11.06 -10.58 -0.33
N PRO A 230 11.81 -11.50 -0.92
CA PRO A 230 11.45 -12.92 -0.96
C PRO A 230 11.18 -13.48 0.44
N LYS A 231 10.17 -14.34 0.55
CA LYS A 231 9.71 -14.91 1.84
C LYS A 231 10.76 -15.76 2.56
N PHE A 232 11.78 -16.24 1.86
CA PHE A 232 12.86 -17.03 2.45
C PHE A 232 13.92 -16.22 3.19
N LEU A 233 13.93 -14.87 3.00
CA LEU A 233 14.84 -13.99 3.71
C LEU A 233 14.35 -13.72 5.15
N HIS A 234 15.30 -13.61 6.08
CA HIS A 234 15.01 -13.24 7.46
C HIS A 234 14.74 -11.72 7.54
N TRP A 235 13.53 -11.31 7.19
CA TRP A 235 13.12 -9.92 7.02
C TRP A 235 12.08 -9.47 8.04
N VAL A 236 12.32 -8.30 8.64
CA VAL A 236 11.40 -7.62 9.56
C VAL A 236 11.03 -6.26 8.96
N PRO A 237 9.86 -6.12 8.35
CA PRO A 237 9.38 -4.84 7.86
C PRO A 237 8.77 -4.01 8.99
N MET A 238 9.13 -2.73 9.08
CA MET A 238 8.55 -1.75 9.99
C MET A 238 8.02 -0.56 9.21
N SER A 239 6.91 0.01 9.65
CA SER A 239 6.33 1.21 9.06
C SER A 239 6.12 2.27 10.12
N THR A 240 6.29 3.53 9.75
CA THR A 240 5.95 4.68 10.59
C THR A 240 4.46 4.70 10.89
N ARG A 241 4.09 5.40 11.94
CA ARG A 241 2.70 5.66 12.29
C ARG A 241 2.52 7.14 12.56
N LEU A 242 1.61 7.76 11.84
CA LEU A 242 1.22 9.14 12.10
C LEU A 242 0.44 9.24 13.42
N SER A 243 0.52 10.40 14.07
CA SER A 243 -0.29 10.68 15.26
C SER A 243 -1.79 10.54 14.97
N ASN A 244 -2.56 10.21 16.00
CA ASN A 244 -4.02 10.22 15.92
C ASN A 244 -4.56 11.69 15.96
N ALA A 245 -5.89 11.86 15.94
CA ALA A 245 -6.53 13.17 15.97
C ALA A 245 -6.21 13.98 17.25
N GLU A 246 -5.78 13.30 18.33
CA GLU A 246 -5.35 13.92 19.59
C GLU A 246 -3.84 14.23 19.62
N GLY A 247 -3.12 14.01 18.54
CA GLY A 247 -1.67 14.20 18.45
C GLY A 247 -0.84 13.12 19.15
N LYS A 248 -1.43 11.97 19.50
CA LYS A 248 -0.76 10.88 20.24
C LYS A 248 -0.46 9.69 19.34
N GLY A 249 0.52 8.88 19.78
CA GLY A 249 0.83 7.57 19.19
C GLY A 249 1.64 7.66 17.88
N GLU A 250 2.27 8.78 17.59
CA GLU A 250 3.24 8.88 16.49
C GLU A 250 4.43 7.93 16.73
N VAL A 251 4.86 7.29 15.66
CA VAL A 251 6.12 6.54 15.60
C VAL A 251 6.84 7.00 14.35
N SER A 252 7.86 7.82 14.53
CA SER A 252 8.62 8.41 13.44
C SER A 252 9.64 7.44 12.84
N MET A 253 10.14 7.74 11.65
CA MET A 253 11.22 7.00 11.02
C MET A 253 12.49 7.01 11.88
N GLY A 254 12.81 8.15 12.51
CA GLY A 254 13.94 8.26 13.43
C GLY A 254 13.81 7.33 14.65
N ASP A 255 12.60 7.22 15.23
CA ASP A 255 12.35 6.29 16.34
C ASP A 255 12.57 4.83 15.93
N LEU A 256 12.10 4.47 14.73
CA LEU A 256 12.29 3.12 14.18
C LEU A 256 13.75 2.82 13.84
N LEU A 257 14.49 3.80 13.31
CA LEU A 257 15.92 3.67 13.07
C LEU A 257 16.68 3.40 14.37
N VAL A 258 16.48 4.22 15.39
CA VAL A 258 17.11 4.01 16.72
C VAL A 258 16.71 2.65 17.31
N ASN A 259 15.44 2.25 17.16
CA ASN A 259 14.98 0.96 17.64
C ASN A 259 15.62 -0.20 16.88
N SER A 260 15.80 -0.07 15.57
CA SER A 260 16.37 -1.11 14.72
C SER A 260 17.80 -1.49 15.14
N LEU A 261 18.60 -0.54 15.61
CA LEU A 261 19.97 -0.77 16.10
C LEU A 261 20.00 -1.71 17.33
N ARG A 262 18.90 -1.83 18.09
CA ARG A 262 18.77 -2.76 19.22
C ARG A 262 18.22 -4.13 18.82
N MET A 263 17.86 -4.31 17.54
CA MET A 263 17.25 -5.54 17.02
C MET A 263 18.29 -6.50 16.42
N ARG A 264 19.59 -6.18 16.52
CA ARG A 264 20.70 -6.93 15.89
C ARG A 264 20.50 -7.10 14.38
N PRO A 265 20.39 -6.00 13.61
CA PRO A 265 20.31 -6.07 12.18
C PRO A 265 21.68 -6.37 11.56
N ASP A 266 21.70 -7.21 10.52
CA ASP A 266 22.85 -7.31 9.62
C ASP A 266 22.70 -6.28 8.50
N ARG A 267 21.44 -5.97 8.10
CA ARG A 267 21.12 -5.01 7.04
C ARG A 267 19.95 -4.12 7.48
N ILE A 268 20.07 -2.81 7.24
CA ILE A 268 19.00 -1.84 7.45
C ILE A 268 18.65 -1.20 6.11
N LEU A 269 17.37 -1.31 5.71
CA LEU A 269 16.84 -0.64 4.54
C LEU A 269 15.94 0.51 4.98
N VAL A 270 16.17 1.70 4.42
CA VAL A 270 15.34 2.87 4.68
C VAL A 270 14.67 3.29 3.37
N GLY A 271 13.35 3.23 3.34
CA GLY A 271 12.57 3.48 2.14
C GLY A 271 12.86 4.84 1.54
N GLU A 272 12.82 5.90 2.34
CA GLU A 272 13.18 7.25 1.92
C GLU A 272 13.55 8.12 3.13
N VAL A 273 14.69 8.77 3.06
CA VAL A 273 15.14 9.74 4.07
C VAL A 273 14.75 11.14 3.61
N ARG A 274 13.98 11.85 4.44
CA ARG A 274 13.44 13.17 4.11
C ARG A 274 13.87 14.27 5.07
N ARG A 275 14.26 13.93 6.29
CA ARG A 275 14.57 14.89 7.34
C ARG A 275 16.02 14.77 7.76
N LYS A 276 16.62 15.91 8.10
CA LYS A 276 18.01 15.99 8.57
C LYS A 276 18.29 15.03 9.73
N LYS A 277 17.41 14.95 10.73
CA LYS A 277 17.58 14.06 11.89
C LYS A 277 17.58 12.57 11.50
N GLU A 278 16.82 12.20 10.49
CA GLU A 278 16.80 10.82 9.96
C GLU A 278 18.14 10.50 9.28
N ALA A 279 18.67 11.44 8.49
CA ALA A 279 19.97 11.31 7.85
C ALA A 279 21.09 11.21 8.90
N GLU A 280 21.10 12.05 9.92
CA GLU A 280 22.06 12.00 11.02
C GLU A 280 22.06 10.62 11.70
N THR A 281 20.89 10.09 12.05
CA THR A 281 20.78 8.76 12.67
C THR A 281 21.24 7.64 11.72
N LEU A 282 20.94 7.77 10.42
CA LEU A 282 21.38 6.81 9.40
C LEU A 282 22.90 6.79 9.27
N PHE A 283 23.56 7.94 9.21
CA PHE A 283 25.01 8.02 9.15
C PHE A 283 25.67 7.55 10.46
N GLU A 284 25.04 7.78 11.61
CA GLU A 284 25.48 7.23 12.88
C GLU A 284 25.42 5.69 12.86
N ALA A 285 24.38 5.09 12.29
CA ALA A 285 24.30 3.65 12.10
C ALA A 285 25.44 3.11 11.23
N ILE A 286 25.76 3.79 10.11
CA ILE A 286 26.89 3.44 9.25
C ILE A 286 28.22 3.55 10.02
N HIS A 287 28.42 4.61 10.78
CA HIS A 287 29.63 4.83 11.60
C HIS A 287 29.83 3.75 12.68
N THR A 288 28.72 3.20 13.18
CA THR A 288 28.74 2.11 14.16
C THR A 288 28.87 0.74 13.53
N GLY A 289 29.11 0.66 12.21
CA GLY A 289 29.42 -0.59 11.49
C GLY A 289 28.22 -1.32 10.93
N HIS A 290 27.03 -0.70 10.89
CA HIS A 290 25.86 -1.31 10.28
C HIS A 290 25.81 -1.07 8.77
N SER A 291 25.44 -2.08 8.00
CA SER A 291 25.21 -1.92 6.55
C SER A 291 23.85 -1.32 6.30
N VAL A 292 23.83 -0.12 5.74
CA VAL A 292 22.62 0.67 5.53
C VAL A 292 22.39 0.94 4.04
N TYR A 293 21.16 0.77 3.62
CA TYR A 293 20.70 1.03 2.25
C TYR A 293 19.51 1.96 2.32
N ALA A 294 19.62 3.14 1.69
CA ALA A 294 18.59 4.16 1.80
C ALA A 294 18.33 4.84 0.46
N THR A 295 17.12 5.38 0.29
CA THR A 295 16.85 6.29 -0.82
C THR A 295 16.78 7.73 -0.34
N PHE A 296 17.27 8.65 -1.18
CA PHE A 296 17.26 10.09 -0.97
C PHE A 296 16.60 10.80 -2.16
N HIS A 297 15.97 11.91 -1.87
CA HIS A 297 15.41 12.77 -2.90
C HIS A 297 16.46 13.85 -3.24
N ALA A 298 17.18 13.63 -4.34
CA ALA A 298 18.17 14.58 -4.84
C ALA A 298 18.26 14.46 -6.36
N ASN A 299 18.53 15.57 -7.04
CA ASN A 299 18.65 15.57 -8.51
C ASN A 299 20.08 15.26 -8.95
N THR A 300 21.07 15.48 -8.07
CA THR A 300 22.49 15.21 -8.32
C THR A 300 23.12 14.48 -7.14
N ALA A 301 24.27 13.85 -7.36
CA ALA A 301 25.05 13.23 -6.29
C ALA A 301 25.57 14.25 -5.27
N GLU A 302 25.80 15.50 -5.71
CA GLU A 302 26.28 16.58 -4.85
C GLU A 302 25.21 17.09 -3.87
N GLU A 303 23.93 16.96 -4.26
CA GLU A 303 22.77 17.33 -3.41
C GLU A 303 22.41 16.23 -2.39
N THR A 304 22.99 15.05 -2.54
CA THR A 304 22.72 13.91 -1.66
C THR A 304 23.60 13.94 -0.42
#